data_2b3cb30f65439997364657b186c15f10
#
_entry.id   2b3cb30f65439997364657b186c15f10
#
_cell.length_a   1.000
_cell.length_b   1.000
_cell.length_c   1.000
_cell.angle_alpha   90.00
_cell.angle_beta   90.00
_cell.angle_gamma   90.00
#
_symmetry.space_group_name_H-M   'P 1'
#
loop_
_entity.id
_entity.type
_entity.pdbx_description
1 polymer ?
#
loop_
_entity_poly.entity_id
_entity_poly.type
_entity_poly.pdbx_seq_one_letter_code
_entity_poly.pdbx_strand_id
1 'polypeptide(L)'
;KFEKHDDHFESDTYVVTSAVGHLVEIQAPEQYDVKRGKWSFANLPVIPPHFDLKPVDKTKSRLSAVVKQAKRKDVSALINACDAGREGELIFRLIEQYAGGAKPLNKPVKRLWLQSMTPQAIRDGFDSLRSEQQMQGLADAARSRSEADWLVGINGTRAMTAFNSRDGGFFLTTVGRVQTPTLAVVVEREEQIRKFISRDYWEIHAEFGAAAGTYPGKWFDPKWKKEEDAEKKADRKWTAAEAQAIVNAVRGQTASVTEEATPTTQ
;
A
#
# COMPACT_ATOMS: atom_id res chain seq x y z
N LYS A 1 23.28 31.35 -4.26
CA LYS A 1 21.89 31.78 -3.98
C LYS A 1 21.02 31.29 -5.12
N PHE A 2 19.79 30.83 -4.84
CA PHE A 2 18.85 30.45 -5.89
C PHE A 2 18.08 31.67 -6.40
N GLU A 3 17.96 31.79 -7.72
CA GLU A 3 17.07 32.70 -8.40
C GLU A 3 15.74 31.98 -8.69
N LYS A 4 14.61 32.65 -8.47
CA LYS A 4 13.28 32.10 -8.72
C LYS A 4 12.80 32.49 -10.10
N HIS A 5 12.45 31.49 -10.91
CA HIS A 5 11.75 31.62 -12.18
C HIS A 5 10.31 31.10 -12.06
N ASP A 6 9.49 31.25 -13.08
CA ASP A 6 8.07 30.85 -13.06
C ASP A 6 7.88 29.34 -12.86
N ASP A 7 8.80 28.52 -13.40
CA ASP A 7 8.68 27.07 -13.47
C ASP A 7 9.82 26.31 -12.76
N HIS A 8 10.88 27.01 -12.27
CA HIS A 8 12.03 26.41 -11.61
C HIS A 8 12.76 27.40 -10.71
N PHE A 9 13.71 26.89 -9.93
CA PHE A 9 14.73 27.68 -9.24
C PHE A 9 16.09 27.33 -9.82
N GLU A 10 16.95 28.33 -10.01
CA GLU A 10 18.27 28.15 -10.61
C GLU A 10 19.37 28.79 -9.77
N SER A 11 20.52 28.13 -9.71
CA SER A 11 21.77 28.63 -9.15
C SER A 11 22.92 28.28 -10.09
N ASP A 12 24.12 28.69 -9.80
CA ASP A 12 25.31 28.38 -10.60
C ASP A 12 25.57 26.88 -10.78
N THR A 13 25.02 26.04 -9.89
CA THR A 13 25.27 24.59 -9.88
C THR A 13 24.03 23.72 -10.01
N TYR A 14 22.85 24.24 -9.72
CA TYR A 14 21.62 23.45 -9.69
C TYR A 14 20.45 24.17 -10.35
N VAL A 15 19.66 23.41 -11.06
CA VAL A 15 18.31 23.77 -11.49
C VAL A 15 17.32 22.87 -10.76
N VAL A 16 16.40 23.44 -10.00
CA VAL A 16 15.42 22.71 -9.20
C VAL A 16 14.03 22.94 -9.78
N THR A 17 13.38 21.86 -10.16
CA THR A 17 11.99 21.86 -10.63
C THR A 17 11.18 20.84 -9.85
N SER A 18 9.86 20.82 -9.97
CA SER A 18 9.00 19.91 -9.20
C SER A 18 7.96 19.23 -10.08
N ALA A 19 7.68 17.97 -9.76
CA ALA A 19 6.48 17.27 -10.17
C ALA A 19 5.41 17.42 -9.08
N VAL A 20 4.17 17.66 -9.49
CA VAL A 20 3.01 17.72 -8.59
C VAL A 20 2.22 16.41 -8.69
N GLY A 21 2.87 15.31 -8.31
CA GLY A 21 2.39 13.96 -8.54
C GLY A 21 2.76 13.44 -9.94
N HIS A 22 1.95 12.52 -10.48
CA HIS A 22 2.19 11.97 -11.82
C HIS A 22 2.00 13.03 -12.91
N LEU A 23 3.03 13.22 -13.74
CA LEU A 23 2.98 14.07 -14.94
C LEU A 23 2.81 13.26 -16.22
N VAL A 24 3.09 11.95 -16.13
CA VAL A 24 3.07 10.97 -17.22
C VAL A 24 2.33 9.73 -16.76
N GLU A 25 1.55 9.16 -17.65
CA GLU A 25 0.80 7.92 -17.40
C GLU A 25 0.92 6.96 -18.60
N ILE A 26 0.61 5.67 -18.37
CA ILE A 26 0.55 4.67 -19.44
C ILE A 26 -0.62 5.01 -20.37
N GLN A 27 -0.43 4.82 -21.68
CA GLN A 27 -1.44 5.03 -22.72
C GLN A 27 -2.72 4.23 -22.45
N ALA A 28 -3.84 4.78 -22.90
CA ALA A 28 -5.12 4.08 -22.86
C ALA A 28 -5.12 2.87 -23.82
N PRO A 29 -5.91 1.81 -23.54
CA PRO A 29 -5.98 0.61 -24.36
C PRO A 29 -6.35 0.87 -25.84
N GLU A 30 -7.12 1.93 -26.09
CA GLU A 30 -7.55 2.32 -27.44
C GLU A 30 -6.40 2.79 -28.36
N GLN A 31 -5.22 3.00 -27.79
CA GLN A 31 -4.01 3.30 -28.56
C GLN A 31 -3.28 2.04 -29.03
N TYR A 32 -3.64 0.87 -28.53
CA TYR A 32 -3.03 -0.43 -28.83
C TYR A 32 -3.90 -1.28 -29.77
N ASP A 33 -4.50 -0.66 -30.78
CA ASP A 33 -5.28 -1.36 -31.80
C ASP A 33 -6.53 -2.10 -31.26
N VAL A 34 -7.01 -1.68 -30.10
CA VAL A 34 -8.22 -2.23 -29.49
C VAL A 34 -9.46 -1.54 -30.07
N LYS A 35 -10.41 -2.31 -30.57
CA LYS A 35 -11.64 -1.77 -31.13
C LYS A 35 -12.36 -0.86 -30.13
N ARG A 36 -12.64 0.37 -30.55
CA ARG A 36 -13.49 1.31 -29.83
C ARG A 36 -14.93 0.78 -29.81
N GLY A 37 -15.63 1.05 -28.73
CA GLY A 37 -17.05 0.69 -28.63
C GLY A 37 -17.36 -0.15 -27.41
N LYS A 38 -18.42 -0.99 -27.53
CA LYS A 38 -18.88 -1.84 -26.42
C LYS A 38 -17.78 -2.82 -25.98
N TRP A 39 -17.47 -2.81 -24.70
CA TRP A 39 -16.54 -3.78 -24.12
C TRP A 39 -17.13 -5.19 -24.19
N SER A 40 -16.37 -6.13 -24.71
CA SER A 40 -16.79 -7.52 -24.86
C SER A 40 -15.64 -8.47 -24.56
N PHE A 41 -15.96 -9.70 -24.19
CA PHE A 41 -14.96 -10.73 -23.93
C PHE A 41 -14.10 -11.06 -25.16
N ALA A 42 -14.64 -10.90 -26.37
CA ALA A 42 -13.90 -11.15 -27.60
C ALA A 42 -12.70 -10.23 -27.81
N ASN A 43 -12.66 -9.10 -27.13
CA ASN A 43 -11.58 -8.11 -27.21
C ASN A 43 -10.65 -8.16 -25.97
N LEU A 44 -10.71 -9.21 -25.18
CA LEU A 44 -9.92 -9.39 -23.97
C LEU A 44 -9.07 -10.67 -24.03
N PRO A 45 -7.89 -10.71 -23.41
CA PRO A 45 -7.27 -9.61 -22.69
C PRO A 45 -6.60 -8.60 -23.61
N VAL A 46 -6.54 -7.32 -23.18
CA VAL A 46 -5.69 -6.30 -23.79
C VAL A 46 -4.30 -6.41 -23.17
N ILE A 47 -3.34 -6.88 -23.95
CA ILE A 47 -1.93 -6.98 -23.56
C ILE A 47 -1.12 -6.18 -24.58
N PRO A 48 -0.64 -4.99 -24.24
CA PRO A 48 0.14 -4.19 -25.18
C PRO A 48 1.53 -4.81 -25.41
N PRO A 49 2.10 -4.70 -26.59
CA PRO A 49 3.46 -5.18 -26.87
C PRO A 49 4.53 -4.39 -26.07
N HIS A 50 4.20 -3.17 -25.71
CA HIS A 50 4.99 -2.28 -24.87
C HIS A 50 4.07 -1.24 -24.23
N PHE A 51 4.48 -0.69 -23.09
CA PHE A 51 3.70 0.34 -22.37
C PHE A 51 4.14 1.75 -22.81
N ASP A 52 3.42 2.29 -23.78
CA ASP A 52 3.62 3.66 -24.21
C ASP A 52 3.16 4.67 -23.17
N LEU A 53 3.81 5.81 -23.15
CA LEU A 53 3.55 6.87 -22.19
C LEU A 53 2.86 8.07 -22.84
N LYS A 54 1.97 8.70 -22.09
CA LYS A 54 1.35 9.97 -22.48
C LYS A 54 1.39 10.99 -21.35
N PRO A 55 1.38 12.28 -21.64
CA PRO A 55 1.22 13.31 -20.61
C PRO A 55 -0.15 13.21 -19.93
N VAL A 56 -0.17 13.50 -18.64
CA VAL A 56 -1.43 13.76 -17.92
C VAL A 56 -1.95 15.14 -18.34
N ASP A 57 -3.15 15.21 -18.88
CA ASP A 57 -3.68 16.42 -19.51
C ASP A 57 -3.63 17.66 -18.61
N LYS A 58 -4.00 17.51 -17.35
CA LYS A 58 -4.03 18.61 -16.36
C LYS A 58 -2.67 19.17 -16.00
N THR A 59 -1.60 18.43 -16.26
CA THR A 59 -0.22 18.77 -15.83
C THR A 59 0.75 18.93 -16.99
N LYS A 60 0.27 19.02 -18.22
CA LYS A 60 1.09 19.16 -19.45
C LYS A 60 2.09 20.33 -19.40
N SER A 61 1.67 21.48 -18.90
CA SER A 61 2.55 22.66 -18.77
C SER A 61 3.71 22.39 -17.81
N ARG A 62 3.42 21.75 -16.68
CA ARG A 62 4.43 21.35 -15.70
C ARG A 62 5.40 20.32 -16.29
N LEU A 63 4.87 19.30 -16.97
CA LEU A 63 5.69 18.30 -17.65
C LEU A 63 6.63 18.97 -18.68
N SER A 64 6.10 19.89 -19.50
CA SER A 64 6.90 20.61 -20.48
C SER A 64 8.04 21.40 -19.83
N ALA A 65 7.77 22.05 -18.70
CA ALA A 65 8.78 22.77 -17.94
C ALA A 65 9.89 21.83 -17.43
N VAL A 66 9.52 20.70 -16.80
CA VAL A 66 10.48 19.72 -16.30
C VAL A 66 11.31 19.11 -17.42
N VAL A 67 10.68 18.72 -18.52
CA VAL A 67 11.36 18.15 -19.70
C VAL A 67 12.32 19.15 -20.33
N LYS A 68 11.93 20.42 -20.42
CA LYS A 68 12.79 21.50 -20.92
C LYS A 68 14.08 21.61 -20.11
N GLN A 69 13.97 21.60 -18.77
CA GLN A 69 15.14 21.68 -17.90
C GLN A 69 16.00 20.40 -18.00
N ALA A 70 15.39 19.23 -18.02
CA ALA A 70 16.11 17.96 -18.14
C ALA A 70 16.91 17.83 -19.45
N LYS A 71 16.44 18.46 -20.54
CA LYS A 71 17.07 18.44 -21.87
C LYS A 71 18.15 19.53 -22.08
N ARG A 72 18.33 20.44 -21.16
CA ARG A 72 19.36 21.51 -21.28
C ARG A 72 20.75 20.89 -21.48
N LYS A 73 21.55 21.47 -22.38
CA LYS A 73 22.90 20.97 -22.67
C LYS A 73 23.90 21.22 -21.54
N ASP A 74 23.68 22.27 -20.77
CA ASP A 74 24.48 22.66 -19.61
C ASP A 74 24.13 21.86 -18.33
N VAL A 75 23.06 21.12 -18.34
CA VAL A 75 22.69 20.16 -17.27
C VAL A 75 23.43 18.84 -17.52
N SER A 76 24.43 18.53 -16.71
CA SER A 76 25.30 17.37 -16.87
C SER A 76 24.77 16.09 -16.23
N ALA A 77 23.90 16.18 -15.20
CA ALA A 77 23.34 15.05 -14.48
C ALA A 77 21.92 15.36 -13.98
N LEU A 78 21.14 14.33 -13.71
CA LEU A 78 19.80 14.42 -13.12
C LEU A 78 19.83 13.90 -11.68
N ILE A 79 19.13 14.58 -10.79
CA ILE A 79 18.96 14.12 -9.42
C ILE A 79 17.47 13.88 -9.17
N ASN A 80 17.11 12.61 -8.93
CA ASN A 80 15.79 12.26 -8.49
C ASN A 80 15.63 12.62 -7.00
N ALA A 81 14.92 13.70 -6.73
CA ALA A 81 14.60 14.20 -5.40
C ALA A 81 13.12 14.00 -5.03
N CYS A 82 12.40 13.13 -5.76
CA CYS A 82 11.04 12.75 -5.39
C CYS A 82 11.02 11.97 -4.06
N ASP A 83 9.82 11.74 -3.52
CA ASP A 83 9.64 11.05 -2.23
C ASP A 83 10.43 9.74 -2.13
N ALA A 84 10.93 9.45 -0.93
CA ALA A 84 11.70 8.23 -0.65
C ALA A 84 10.78 7.00 -0.65
N GLY A 85 10.64 6.38 -1.81
CA GLY A 85 9.76 5.21 -1.99
C GLY A 85 9.58 4.82 -3.44
N ARG A 86 8.82 3.76 -3.66
CA ARG A 86 8.50 3.24 -5.00
C ARG A 86 7.78 4.27 -5.86
N GLU A 87 6.88 5.04 -5.28
CA GLU A 87 6.07 6.04 -5.99
C GLU A 87 6.94 7.17 -6.53
N GLY A 88 7.80 7.76 -5.67
CA GLY A 88 8.72 8.80 -6.11
C GLY A 88 9.73 8.30 -7.15
N GLU A 89 10.17 7.05 -7.06
CA GLU A 89 11.01 6.45 -8.10
C GLU A 89 10.26 6.30 -9.43
N LEU A 90 9.00 5.83 -9.38
CA LEU A 90 8.15 5.68 -10.57
C LEU A 90 7.91 7.03 -11.26
N ILE A 91 7.51 8.06 -10.53
CA ILE A 91 7.25 9.40 -11.07
C ILE A 91 8.47 9.91 -11.84
N PHE A 92 9.65 9.82 -11.23
CA PHE A 92 10.88 10.27 -11.88
C PHE A 92 11.20 9.46 -13.14
N ARG A 93 11.15 8.11 -13.07
CA ARG A 93 11.48 7.23 -14.19
C ARG A 93 10.55 7.40 -15.38
N LEU A 94 9.25 7.61 -15.14
CA LEU A 94 8.30 7.90 -16.21
C LEU A 94 8.59 9.24 -16.89
N ILE A 95 8.95 10.27 -16.12
CA ILE A 95 9.34 11.58 -16.67
C ILE A 95 10.63 11.46 -17.46
N GLU A 96 11.64 10.78 -16.96
CA GLU A 96 12.92 10.53 -17.62
C GLU A 96 12.72 9.78 -18.94
N GLN A 97 11.97 8.69 -18.93
CA GLN A 97 11.64 7.92 -20.13
C GLN A 97 10.89 8.76 -21.16
N TYR A 98 9.88 9.51 -20.73
CA TYR A 98 9.11 10.40 -21.61
C TYR A 98 10.00 11.51 -22.21
N ALA A 99 10.85 12.10 -21.39
CA ALA A 99 11.78 13.14 -21.85
C ALA A 99 12.80 12.59 -22.85
N GLY A 100 13.27 11.37 -22.66
CA GLY A 100 14.15 10.68 -23.61
C GLY A 100 13.47 10.39 -24.94
N GLY A 101 12.21 9.96 -24.92
CA GLY A 101 11.49 9.54 -26.12
C GLY A 101 12.18 8.34 -26.80
N ALA A 102 12.45 8.46 -28.10
CA ALA A 102 13.13 7.42 -28.86
C ALA A 102 14.62 7.23 -28.49
N LYS A 103 15.24 8.18 -27.82
CA LYS A 103 16.65 8.13 -27.42
C LYS A 103 16.78 8.54 -25.96
N PRO A 104 17.43 7.74 -25.11
CA PRO A 104 17.70 8.13 -23.73
C PRO A 104 18.36 9.51 -23.61
N LEU A 105 18.13 10.20 -22.51
CA LEU A 105 18.75 11.51 -22.25
C LEU A 105 20.27 11.42 -22.13
N ASN A 106 20.83 10.22 -21.88
CA ASN A 106 22.25 9.94 -21.71
C ASN A 106 22.92 10.84 -20.65
N LYS A 107 22.18 11.11 -19.57
CA LYS A 107 22.68 11.86 -18.43
C LYS A 107 22.73 10.94 -17.20
N PRO A 108 23.82 10.96 -16.41
CA PRO A 108 23.88 10.21 -15.17
C PRO A 108 22.73 10.59 -14.26
N VAL A 109 22.10 9.58 -13.64
CA VAL A 109 21.03 9.76 -12.66
C VAL A 109 21.57 9.46 -11.29
N LYS A 110 21.26 10.32 -10.34
CA LYS A 110 21.52 10.11 -8.90
C LYS A 110 20.23 10.23 -8.12
N ARG A 111 20.19 9.62 -6.96
CA ARG A 111 19.00 9.60 -6.09
C ARG A 111 19.29 10.32 -4.77
N LEU A 112 18.58 11.39 -4.51
CA LEU A 112 18.50 12.02 -3.21
C LEU A 112 17.41 11.30 -2.39
N TRP A 113 17.81 10.62 -1.32
CA TRP A 113 16.90 9.81 -0.50
C TRP A 113 16.69 10.47 0.86
N LEU A 114 15.59 11.20 1.01
CA LEU A 114 15.28 11.94 2.22
C LEU A 114 14.16 11.27 3.01
N GLN A 115 14.41 11.02 4.29
CA GLN A 115 13.41 10.59 5.27
C GLN A 115 13.05 11.71 6.27
N SER A 116 13.76 12.83 6.17
CA SER A 116 13.53 14.04 6.95
C SER A 116 13.81 15.27 6.08
N MET A 117 13.08 16.36 6.32
CA MET A 117 13.22 17.62 5.59
C MET A 117 13.96 18.70 6.39
N THR A 118 14.67 18.33 7.46
CA THR A 118 15.51 19.27 8.19
C THR A 118 16.69 19.73 7.31
N PRO A 119 17.18 20.97 7.47
CA PRO A 119 18.31 21.47 6.71
C PRO A 119 19.56 20.56 6.78
N GLN A 120 19.81 19.94 7.92
CA GLN A 120 20.93 19.01 8.08
C GLN A 120 20.70 17.72 7.29
N ALA A 121 19.52 17.09 7.40
CA ALA A 121 19.18 15.87 6.64
C ALA A 121 19.28 16.08 5.13
N ILE A 122 18.91 17.26 4.63
CA ILE A 122 19.04 17.61 3.21
C ILE A 122 20.53 17.67 2.81
N ARG A 123 21.40 18.31 3.59
CA ARG A 123 22.85 18.35 3.33
C ARG A 123 23.45 16.95 3.30
N ASP A 124 23.21 16.19 4.36
CA ASP A 124 23.70 14.80 4.48
C ASP A 124 23.22 13.92 3.31
N GLY A 125 21.98 14.16 2.84
CA GLY A 125 21.42 13.48 1.68
C GLY A 125 22.16 13.83 0.38
N PHE A 126 22.52 15.10 0.17
CA PHE A 126 23.33 15.51 -0.98
C PHE A 126 24.76 14.98 -0.92
N ASP A 127 25.34 14.88 0.27
CA ASP A 127 26.67 14.29 0.45
C ASP A 127 26.69 12.75 0.23
N SER A 128 25.51 12.10 0.34
CA SER A 128 25.33 10.64 0.23
C SER A 128 24.37 10.24 -0.90
N LEU A 129 24.41 10.91 -2.04
CA LEU A 129 23.58 10.57 -3.20
C LEU A 129 23.79 9.12 -3.64
N ARG A 130 22.70 8.39 -3.79
CA ARG A 130 22.73 7.00 -4.28
C ARG A 130 22.92 6.96 -5.79
N SER A 131 23.64 5.96 -6.27
CA SER A 131 23.83 5.73 -7.70
C SER A 131 22.58 5.16 -8.34
N GLU A 132 22.48 5.28 -9.65
CA GLU A 132 21.42 4.66 -10.45
C GLU A 132 21.39 3.14 -10.26
N GLN A 133 22.55 2.48 -10.25
CA GLN A 133 22.65 1.03 -10.04
C GLN A 133 22.06 0.57 -8.70
N GLN A 134 22.26 1.34 -7.63
CA GLN A 134 21.67 1.04 -6.32
C GLN A 134 20.14 1.16 -6.31
N MET A 135 19.57 1.93 -7.24
CA MET A 135 18.14 2.19 -7.32
C MET A 135 17.42 1.32 -8.37
N GLN A 136 18.16 0.57 -9.20
CA GLN A 136 17.59 -0.18 -10.31
C GLN A 136 16.51 -1.17 -9.86
N GLY A 137 16.77 -1.95 -8.82
CA GLY A 137 15.76 -2.90 -8.30
C GLY A 137 14.48 -2.24 -7.80
N LEU A 138 14.58 -1.02 -7.22
CA LEU A 138 13.41 -0.25 -6.82
C LEU A 138 12.66 0.30 -8.05
N ALA A 139 13.37 0.77 -9.05
CA ALA A 139 12.80 1.26 -10.30
C ALA A 139 12.04 0.15 -11.05
N ASP A 140 12.63 -1.04 -11.14
CA ASP A 140 12.01 -2.21 -11.79
C ASP A 140 10.75 -2.67 -11.02
N ALA A 141 10.81 -2.72 -9.69
CA ALA A 141 9.67 -3.05 -8.85
C ALA A 141 8.53 -2.02 -8.99
N ALA A 142 8.87 -0.73 -9.08
CA ALA A 142 7.89 0.33 -9.24
C ALA A 142 7.21 0.27 -10.62
N ARG A 143 8.00 0.03 -11.67
CA ARG A 143 7.50 -0.15 -13.04
C ARG A 143 6.60 -1.39 -13.15
N SER A 144 7.08 -2.55 -12.73
CA SER A 144 6.33 -3.81 -12.78
C SER A 144 5.00 -3.70 -12.04
N ARG A 145 4.98 -2.99 -10.90
CA ARG A 145 3.73 -2.72 -10.18
C ARG A 145 2.76 -1.86 -10.99
N SER A 146 3.25 -0.79 -11.62
CA SER A 146 2.43 0.12 -12.44
C SER A 146 1.82 -0.60 -13.64
N GLU A 147 2.62 -1.40 -14.33
CA GLU A 147 2.19 -2.20 -15.49
C GLU A 147 1.19 -3.29 -15.08
N ALA A 148 1.41 -3.97 -13.96
CA ALA A 148 0.48 -4.94 -13.40
C ALA A 148 -0.85 -4.30 -13.00
N ASP A 149 -0.82 -3.12 -12.37
CA ASP A 149 -2.02 -2.37 -11.99
C ASP A 149 -2.83 -1.95 -13.24
N TRP A 150 -2.14 -1.55 -14.31
CA TRP A 150 -2.78 -1.25 -15.59
C TRP A 150 -3.43 -2.50 -16.21
N LEU A 151 -2.69 -3.61 -16.32
CA LEU A 151 -3.19 -4.86 -16.92
C LEU A 151 -4.40 -5.40 -16.16
N VAL A 152 -4.31 -5.52 -14.84
CA VAL A 152 -5.40 -6.04 -14.01
C VAL A 152 -6.59 -5.07 -14.02
N GLY A 153 -6.33 -3.77 -13.83
CA GLY A 153 -7.38 -2.76 -13.77
C GLY A 153 -8.19 -2.66 -15.07
N ILE A 154 -7.50 -2.56 -16.19
CA ILE A 154 -8.16 -2.43 -17.51
C ILE A 154 -8.91 -3.70 -17.87
N ASN A 155 -8.25 -4.85 -17.85
CA ASN A 155 -8.86 -6.11 -18.28
C ASN A 155 -9.97 -6.56 -17.33
N GLY A 156 -9.74 -6.47 -16.03
CA GLY A 156 -10.73 -6.82 -15.02
C GLY A 156 -11.97 -5.92 -15.08
N THR A 157 -11.77 -4.61 -15.18
CA THR A 157 -12.89 -3.66 -15.29
C THR A 157 -13.71 -3.89 -16.54
N ARG A 158 -13.07 -4.11 -17.70
CA ARG A 158 -13.78 -4.38 -18.96
C ARG A 158 -14.52 -5.71 -18.92
N ALA A 159 -13.90 -6.75 -18.39
CA ALA A 159 -14.53 -8.08 -18.25
C ALA A 159 -15.76 -8.02 -17.35
N MET A 160 -15.63 -7.45 -16.16
CA MET A 160 -16.74 -7.36 -15.20
C MET A 160 -17.84 -6.43 -15.68
N THR A 161 -17.50 -5.33 -16.35
CA THR A 161 -18.51 -4.45 -16.96
C THR A 161 -19.25 -5.16 -18.09
N ALA A 162 -18.54 -5.91 -18.97
CA ALA A 162 -19.16 -6.69 -20.02
C ALA A 162 -20.07 -7.80 -19.46
N PHE A 163 -19.64 -8.47 -18.40
CA PHE A 163 -20.43 -9.50 -17.71
C PHE A 163 -21.73 -8.93 -17.13
N ASN A 164 -21.64 -7.83 -16.39
CA ASN A 164 -22.79 -7.21 -15.74
C ASN A 164 -23.74 -6.49 -16.73
N SER A 165 -23.27 -6.18 -17.94
CA SER A 165 -24.04 -5.49 -18.98
C SER A 165 -24.57 -6.42 -20.07
N ARG A 166 -24.48 -7.76 -19.91
CA ARG A 166 -24.87 -8.75 -20.93
C ARG A 166 -26.35 -8.70 -21.28
N ASP A 167 -27.20 -8.42 -20.28
CA ASP A 167 -28.65 -8.41 -20.42
C ASP A 167 -29.22 -7.02 -20.83
N GLY A 168 -28.33 -6.11 -21.22
CA GLY A 168 -28.63 -4.73 -21.60
C GLY A 168 -28.10 -3.70 -20.64
N GLY A 169 -28.07 -2.41 -21.06
CA GLY A 169 -27.52 -1.31 -20.30
C GLY A 169 -25.96 -1.27 -20.29
N PHE A 170 -25.41 -0.38 -19.47
CA PHE A 170 -23.98 -0.27 -19.21
C PHE A 170 -23.75 -0.09 -17.71
N PHE A 171 -23.25 -1.15 -17.08
CA PHE A 171 -23.01 -1.19 -15.63
C PHE A 171 -21.51 -1.24 -15.36
N LEU A 172 -20.88 -0.06 -15.26
CA LEU A 172 -19.46 0.06 -14.97
C LEU A 172 -19.12 -0.64 -13.66
N THR A 173 -18.34 -1.71 -13.76
CA THR A 173 -17.88 -2.50 -12.64
C THR A 173 -16.37 -2.44 -12.58
N THR A 174 -15.84 -1.56 -11.75
CA THR A 174 -14.41 -1.33 -11.63
C THR A 174 -13.72 -2.47 -10.85
N VAL A 175 -12.58 -2.89 -11.35
CA VAL A 175 -11.69 -3.85 -10.73
C VAL A 175 -10.34 -3.22 -10.53
N GLY A 176 -9.77 -3.36 -9.34
CA GLY A 176 -8.45 -2.83 -9.04
C GLY A 176 -7.75 -3.65 -7.97
N ARG A 177 -6.44 -3.66 -8.03
CA ARG A 177 -5.58 -4.46 -7.15
C ARG A 177 -5.65 -4.04 -5.67
N VAL A 178 -6.07 -2.82 -5.38
CA VAL A 178 -6.27 -2.32 -4.03
C VAL A 178 -7.74 -2.26 -3.67
N GLN A 179 -8.55 -1.59 -4.48
CA GLN A 179 -9.96 -1.34 -4.15
C GLN A 179 -10.80 -2.63 -4.09
N THR A 180 -10.58 -3.62 -4.97
CA THR A 180 -11.35 -4.85 -4.96
C THR A 180 -11.08 -5.71 -3.73
N PRO A 181 -9.83 -5.99 -3.33
CA PRO A 181 -9.56 -6.69 -2.07
C PRO A 181 -10.04 -5.91 -0.83
N THR A 182 -9.93 -4.60 -0.84
CA THR A 182 -10.42 -3.76 0.27
C THR A 182 -11.93 -3.90 0.43
N LEU A 183 -12.67 -3.85 -0.68
CA LEU A 183 -14.11 -4.07 -0.68
C LEU A 183 -14.45 -5.49 -0.20
N ALA A 184 -13.72 -6.51 -0.67
CA ALA A 184 -13.93 -7.89 -0.25
C ALA A 184 -13.80 -8.06 1.27
N VAL A 185 -12.77 -7.49 1.88
CA VAL A 185 -12.58 -7.52 3.35
C VAL A 185 -13.77 -6.90 4.09
N VAL A 186 -14.28 -5.76 3.60
CA VAL A 186 -15.44 -5.09 4.20
C VAL A 186 -16.71 -5.95 4.05
N VAL A 187 -16.94 -6.51 2.86
CA VAL A 187 -18.10 -7.37 2.59
C VAL A 187 -18.05 -8.66 3.43
N GLU A 188 -16.92 -9.32 3.50
CA GLU A 188 -16.72 -10.51 4.34
C GLU A 188 -17.02 -10.22 5.82
N ARG A 189 -16.55 -9.07 6.30
CA ARG A 189 -16.82 -8.65 7.68
C ARG A 189 -18.32 -8.38 7.92
N GLU A 190 -18.97 -7.71 6.99
CA GLU A 190 -20.41 -7.44 7.04
C GLU A 190 -21.22 -8.74 7.00
N GLU A 191 -20.82 -9.70 6.18
CA GLU A 191 -21.47 -11.03 6.17
C GLU A 191 -21.27 -11.78 7.48
N GLN A 192 -20.10 -11.71 8.10
CA GLN A 192 -19.88 -12.28 9.44
C GLN A 192 -20.79 -11.65 10.48
N ILE A 193 -20.97 -10.32 10.43
CA ILE A 193 -21.87 -9.59 11.32
C ILE A 193 -23.33 -10.05 11.11
N ARG A 194 -23.78 -10.16 9.86
CA ARG A 194 -25.14 -10.62 9.52
C ARG A 194 -25.41 -12.06 9.91
N LYS A 195 -24.39 -12.91 9.84
CA LYS A 195 -24.48 -14.34 10.22
C LYS A 195 -24.20 -14.58 11.71
N PHE A 196 -23.84 -13.53 12.44
CA PHE A 196 -23.49 -13.66 13.85
C PHE A 196 -24.72 -14.05 14.68
N ILE A 197 -24.58 -15.13 15.43
CA ILE A 197 -25.56 -15.59 16.40
C ILE A 197 -24.92 -15.46 17.78
N SER A 198 -25.54 -14.68 18.65
CA SER A 198 -25.07 -14.54 20.03
C SER A 198 -25.12 -15.87 20.74
N ARG A 199 -24.06 -16.22 21.44
CA ARG A 199 -23.91 -17.42 22.25
C ARG A 199 -23.51 -17.04 23.66
N ASP A 200 -24.13 -17.60 24.65
CA ASP A 200 -23.75 -17.43 26.05
C ASP A 200 -22.44 -18.15 26.33
N TYR A 201 -21.62 -17.54 27.13
CA TYR A 201 -20.40 -18.13 27.65
C TYR A 201 -20.22 -17.73 29.12
N TRP A 202 -19.43 -18.50 29.84
CA TRP A 202 -19.13 -18.28 31.24
C TRP A 202 -17.65 -18.04 31.43
N GLU A 203 -17.34 -16.99 32.18
CA GLU A 203 -16.01 -16.72 32.72
C GLU A 203 -16.02 -16.99 34.22
N ILE A 204 -14.98 -17.62 34.74
CA ILE A 204 -14.85 -17.91 36.14
C ILE A 204 -13.83 -16.95 36.75
N HIS A 205 -14.32 -16.16 37.68
CA HIS A 205 -13.50 -15.21 38.44
C HIS A 205 -13.43 -15.69 39.90
N ALA A 206 -12.25 -15.56 40.51
CA ALA A 206 -11.99 -15.90 41.89
C ALA A 206 -11.34 -14.73 42.62
N GLU A 207 -11.56 -14.64 43.90
CA GLU A 207 -10.82 -13.76 44.81
C GLU A 207 -9.97 -14.65 45.71
N PHE A 208 -8.66 -14.38 45.67
CA PHE A 208 -7.67 -15.13 46.45
C PHE A 208 -7.27 -14.32 47.67
N GLY A 209 -7.34 -14.94 48.85
CA GLY A 209 -6.83 -14.37 50.09
C GLY A 209 -5.37 -14.76 50.33
N ALA A 210 -4.54 -13.78 50.66
CA ALA A 210 -3.16 -13.97 51.08
C ALA A 210 -2.86 -13.16 52.35
N ALA A 211 -1.73 -13.38 52.99
CA ALA A 211 -1.36 -12.69 54.23
C ALA A 211 -1.31 -11.13 54.03
N ALA A 212 -0.99 -10.67 52.83
CA ALA A 212 -0.91 -9.25 52.49
C ALA A 212 -2.24 -8.63 52.02
N GLY A 213 -3.34 -9.41 51.88
CA GLY A 213 -4.63 -8.95 51.38
C GLY A 213 -5.26 -9.90 50.36
N THR A 214 -6.23 -9.38 49.62
CA THR A 214 -6.91 -10.15 48.58
C THR A 214 -6.55 -9.66 47.19
N TYR A 215 -6.59 -10.54 46.20
CA TYR A 215 -6.39 -10.21 44.79
C TYR A 215 -7.35 -10.99 43.88
N PRO A 216 -7.81 -10.40 42.76
CA PRO A 216 -8.67 -11.06 41.81
C PRO A 216 -7.86 -11.98 40.88
N GLY A 217 -8.47 -13.07 40.46
CA GLY A 217 -7.94 -13.95 39.44
C GLY A 217 -9.03 -14.40 38.46
N LYS A 218 -8.61 -14.81 37.29
CA LYS A 218 -9.47 -15.33 36.25
C LYS A 218 -8.98 -16.71 35.82
N TRP A 219 -9.90 -17.66 35.78
CA TRP A 219 -9.59 -19.00 35.32
C TRP A 219 -9.30 -19.01 33.83
N PHE A 220 -8.34 -19.82 33.40
CA PHE A 220 -8.08 -20.16 32.00
C PHE A 220 -7.63 -21.60 31.85
N ASP A 221 -7.84 -22.20 30.69
CA ASP A 221 -7.36 -23.53 30.38
C ASP A 221 -5.94 -23.47 29.83
N PRO A 222 -4.91 -23.93 30.53
CA PRO A 222 -3.53 -23.87 30.09
C PRO A 222 -3.23 -24.79 28.89
N LYS A 223 -4.13 -25.74 28.60
CA LYS A 223 -4.02 -26.68 27.48
C LYS A 223 -4.76 -26.20 26.23
N TRP A 224 -5.46 -25.05 26.31
CA TRP A 224 -6.21 -24.52 25.20
C TRP A 224 -5.29 -24.18 24.01
N LYS A 225 -5.72 -24.54 22.81
CA LYS A 225 -5.06 -24.16 21.56
C LYS A 225 -6.02 -23.34 20.74
N LYS A 226 -5.46 -22.33 20.05
CA LYS A 226 -6.24 -21.47 19.18
C LYS A 226 -6.98 -22.29 18.11
N GLU A 227 -8.30 -22.17 18.08
CA GLU A 227 -9.18 -22.79 17.10
C GLU A 227 -9.60 -21.78 16.01
N GLU A 228 -10.27 -22.28 14.97
CA GLU A 228 -10.82 -21.41 13.90
C GLU A 228 -11.92 -20.48 14.40
N ASP A 229 -12.71 -20.93 15.37
CA ASP A 229 -13.73 -20.10 16.01
C ASP A 229 -13.09 -19.07 16.93
N ALA A 230 -13.09 -17.81 16.49
CA ALA A 230 -12.49 -16.69 17.21
C ALA A 230 -13.14 -16.40 18.59
N GLU A 231 -14.36 -16.88 18.81
CA GLU A 231 -15.07 -16.74 20.09
C GLU A 231 -14.59 -17.73 21.14
N LYS A 232 -14.01 -18.85 20.73
CA LYS A 232 -13.41 -19.81 21.64
C LYS A 232 -12.08 -19.30 22.17
N LYS A 233 -12.02 -19.04 23.45
CA LYS A 233 -10.86 -18.53 24.18
C LYS A 233 -10.54 -19.41 25.39
N ALA A 234 -9.30 -19.36 25.82
CA ALA A 234 -8.82 -20.14 26.96
C ALA A 234 -9.61 -19.89 28.27
N ASP A 235 -10.16 -18.70 28.42
CA ASP A 235 -10.85 -18.22 29.62
C ASP A 235 -12.37 -18.36 29.54
N ARG A 236 -12.93 -19.09 28.55
CA ARG A 236 -14.36 -19.26 28.36
C ARG A 236 -14.81 -20.70 28.43
N LYS A 237 -15.95 -20.93 29.10
CA LYS A 237 -16.72 -22.17 29.04
C LYS A 237 -18.05 -21.92 28.34
N TRP A 238 -18.52 -22.91 27.63
CA TRP A 238 -19.70 -22.77 26.75
C TRP A 238 -20.97 -23.35 27.36
N THR A 239 -20.86 -23.95 28.55
CA THR A 239 -22.00 -24.45 29.32
C THR A 239 -21.89 -24.05 30.80
N ALA A 240 -23.02 -23.71 31.40
CA ALA A 240 -23.09 -23.41 32.85
C ALA A 240 -22.58 -24.56 33.70
N ALA A 241 -22.86 -25.82 33.29
CA ALA A 241 -22.45 -27.00 34.00
C ALA A 241 -20.92 -27.14 34.10
N GLU A 242 -20.20 -26.91 33.00
CA GLU A 242 -18.71 -26.91 32.98
C GLU A 242 -18.12 -25.82 33.88
N ALA A 243 -18.68 -24.61 33.78
CA ALA A 243 -18.25 -23.51 34.65
C ALA A 243 -18.48 -23.81 36.12
N GLN A 244 -19.68 -24.30 36.44
CA GLN A 244 -20.04 -24.66 37.84
C GLN A 244 -19.18 -25.82 38.39
N ALA A 245 -18.83 -26.79 37.55
CA ALA A 245 -17.93 -27.88 37.96
C ALA A 245 -16.55 -27.35 38.39
N ILE A 246 -16.00 -26.41 37.66
CA ILE A 246 -14.73 -25.75 38.00
C ILE A 246 -14.87 -24.97 39.31
N VAL A 247 -15.92 -24.15 39.45
CA VAL A 247 -16.18 -23.39 40.69
C VAL A 247 -16.25 -24.32 41.89
N ASN A 248 -16.99 -25.44 41.78
CA ASN A 248 -17.14 -26.41 42.88
C ASN A 248 -15.81 -27.10 43.24
N ALA A 249 -14.96 -27.36 42.25
CA ALA A 249 -13.66 -27.99 42.47
C ALA A 249 -12.66 -27.10 43.20
N VAL A 250 -12.75 -25.76 43.01
CA VAL A 250 -11.73 -24.81 43.54
C VAL A 250 -12.21 -24.04 44.78
N ARG A 251 -13.50 -23.98 45.02
CA ARG A 251 -14.07 -23.20 46.14
C ARG A 251 -13.57 -23.70 47.50
N GLY A 252 -12.99 -22.78 48.28
CA GLY A 252 -12.47 -23.06 49.61
C GLY A 252 -11.18 -23.88 49.62
N GLN A 253 -10.55 -24.09 48.49
CA GLN A 253 -9.26 -24.77 48.41
C GLN A 253 -8.10 -23.77 48.55
N THR A 254 -6.93 -24.30 48.95
CA THR A 254 -5.69 -23.52 48.98
C THR A 254 -5.03 -23.57 47.60
N ALA A 255 -4.68 -22.40 47.08
CA ALA A 255 -3.93 -22.30 45.84
C ALA A 255 -2.43 -22.05 46.09
N SER A 256 -1.60 -22.47 45.16
CA SER A 256 -0.16 -22.15 45.15
C SER A 256 0.20 -21.37 43.90
N VAL A 257 1.09 -20.39 44.04
CA VAL A 257 1.65 -19.64 42.89
C VAL A 257 2.71 -20.51 42.24
N THR A 258 2.56 -20.79 40.97
CA THR A 258 3.50 -21.58 40.16
C THR A 258 4.37 -20.75 39.27
N GLU A 259 3.93 -19.54 38.89
CA GLU A 259 4.65 -18.64 38.04
C GLU A 259 4.28 -17.18 38.39
N GLU A 260 5.27 -16.31 38.41
CA GLU A 260 5.11 -14.85 38.56
C GLU A 260 5.82 -14.15 37.42
N ALA A 261 5.10 -13.29 36.70
CA ALA A 261 5.69 -12.47 35.63
C ALA A 261 5.32 -11.00 35.81
N THR A 262 6.32 -10.15 35.81
CA THR A 262 6.12 -8.70 35.79
C THR A 262 6.18 -8.20 34.35
N PRO A 263 5.07 -7.67 33.79
CA PRO A 263 5.11 -7.16 32.43
C PRO A 263 6.05 -5.95 32.34
N THR A 264 7.05 -6.04 31.46
CA THR A 264 7.89 -4.91 31.09
C THR A 264 7.18 -4.15 29.97
N THR A 265 6.79 -2.92 30.23
CA THR A 265 6.40 -1.96 29.19
C THR A 265 7.65 -1.56 28.41
N GLN A 266 7.67 -1.89 27.12
CA GLN A 266 8.63 -1.31 26.15
C GLN A 266 8.13 0.03 25.66
#